data_1810a676537022fd9b6fef527d652453
#
_entry.id   1810a676537022fd9b6fef527d652453
#
_cell.length_a   1.000
_cell.length_b   1.000
_cell.length_c   1.000
_cell.angle_alpha   90.00
_cell.angle_beta   90.00
_cell.angle_gamma   90.00
#
_symmetry.space_group_name_H-M   'P 1'
#
loop_
_entity.id
_entity.type
_entity.pdbx_description
1 polymer ?
#
loop_
_entity_poly.entity_id
_entity_poly.type
_entity_poly.pdbx_seq_one_letter_code
_entity_poly.pdbx_strand_id
1 'polypeptide(L)'
;MEKKITLQDIANTANVTVATVHKALHNKKGVSPEKREEILALANSMNYYTESSSAHKTYKIAAVFPGPTNDNRYFYQYIWKGIHARAKELAPCHIEILDMTFDGGQEQQLQVLNHIWETRHQELSGLLTVVWNGTDSLEVLNRFTDEGIQVF
;
A
#
# COMPACT_ATOMS: atom_id res chain seq x y z
N MET A 1 12.77 -19.62 11.22
CA MET A 1 13.40 -18.86 10.12
C MET A 1 12.58 -19.15 8.86
N GLU A 2 11.80 -18.22 8.37
CA GLU A 2 11.10 -18.37 7.10
C GLU A 2 12.14 -18.40 5.97
N LYS A 3 12.07 -19.43 5.12
CA LYS A 3 12.96 -19.58 3.98
C LYS A 3 12.62 -18.47 2.96
N LYS A 4 13.56 -17.56 2.72
CA LYS A 4 13.41 -16.53 1.69
C LYS A 4 13.27 -17.19 0.32
N ILE A 5 12.17 -16.96 -0.38
CA ILE A 5 11.92 -17.46 -1.73
C ILE A 5 12.93 -16.85 -2.71
N THR A 6 13.44 -17.66 -3.62
CA THR A 6 14.43 -17.27 -4.61
C THR A 6 13.88 -17.37 -6.04
N LEU A 7 14.56 -16.74 -7.01
CA LEU A 7 14.24 -16.89 -8.43
C LEU A 7 14.29 -18.38 -8.88
N GLN A 8 15.15 -19.18 -8.25
CA GLN A 8 15.26 -20.60 -8.55
C GLN A 8 14.02 -21.37 -8.08
N ASP A 9 13.44 -21.00 -6.93
CA ASP A 9 12.22 -21.66 -6.43
C ASP A 9 11.04 -21.39 -7.39
N ILE A 10 10.91 -20.16 -7.89
CA ILE A 10 9.89 -19.80 -8.90
C ILE A 10 10.14 -20.56 -10.21
N ALA A 11 11.39 -20.61 -10.68
CA ALA A 11 11.78 -21.29 -11.91
C ALA A 11 11.42 -22.77 -11.86
N ASN A 12 11.70 -23.41 -10.74
CA ASN A 12 11.39 -24.82 -10.50
C ASN A 12 9.86 -25.06 -10.51
N THR A 13 9.09 -24.18 -9.85
CA THR A 13 7.62 -24.32 -9.76
C THR A 13 6.93 -24.04 -11.10
N ALA A 14 7.40 -23.05 -11.86
CA ALA A 14 6.88 -22.71 -13.19
C ALA A 14 7.41 -23.60 -14.31
N ASN A 15 8.31 -24.54 -13.99
CA ASN A 15 9.01 -25.41 -14.94
C ASN A 15 9.68 -24.63 -16.09
N VAL A 16 10.42 -23.59 -15.75
CA VAL A 16 11.17 -22.73 -16.68
C VAL A 16 12.57 -22.46 -16.16
N THR A 17 13.41 -21.83 -16.96
CA THR A 17 14.75 -21.41 -16.51
C THR A 17 14.67 -20.13 -15.65
N VAL A 18 15.65 -19.91 -14.78
CA VAL A 18 15.81 -18.66 -14.01
C VAL A 18 15.86 -17.46 -14.94
N ALA A 19 16.50 -17.58 -16.10
CA ALA A 19 16.56 -16.52 -17.11
C ALA A 19 15.16 -16.16 -17.65
N THR A 20 14.26 -17.14 -17.81
CA THR A 20 12.88 -16.93 -18.24
C THR A 20 12.09 -16.20 -17.14
N VAL A 21 12.24 -16.63 -15.87
CA VAL A 21 11.63 -15.95 -14.72
C VAL A 21 12.12 -14.49 -14.66
N HIS A 22 13.42 -14.27 -14.75
CA HIS A 22 13.99 -12.93 -14.74
C HIS A 22 13.44 -12.05 -15.89
N LYS A 23 13.31 -12.60 -17.12
CA LYS A 23 12.71 -11.87 -18.24
C LYS A 23 11.23 -11.54 -18.01
N ALA A 24 10.47 -12.47 -17.43
CA ALA A 24 9.07 -12.26 -17.12
C ALA A 24 8.88 -11.15 -16.09
N LEU A 25 9.60 -11.24 -14.96
CA LEU A 25 9.54 -10.28 -13.86
C LEU A 25 9.98 -8.86 -14.27
N HIS A 26 10.96 -8.74 -15.18
CA HIS A 26 11.50 -7.46 -15.65
C HIS A 26 10.92 -6.99 -16.98
N ASN A 27 9.79 -7.54 -17.40
CA ASN A 27 9.09 -7.18 -18.66
C ASN A 27 9.97 -7.20 -19.91
N LYS A 28 10.99 -8.08 -19.95
CA LYS A 28 11.89 -8.21 -21.10
C LYS A 28 11.27 -9.06 -22.21
N LYS A 29 11.69 -8.83 -23.45
CA LYS A 29 11.25 -9.60 -24.63
C LYS A 29 11.69 -11.07 -24.54
N GLY A 30 10.93 -11.98 -25.19
CA GLY A 30 11.24 -13.41 -25.28
C GLY A 30 10.52 -14.30 -24.26
N VAL A 31 9.43 -13.81 -23.69
CA VAL A 31 8.46 -14.58 -22.90
C VAL A 31 7.06 -14.23 -23.44
N SER A 32 6.24 -15.26 -23.71
CA SER A 32 4.86 -14.98 -24.19
C SER A 32 4.02 -14.29 -23.12
N PRO A 33 2.98 -13.54 -23.50
CA PRO A 33 2.10 -12.87 -22.54
C PRO A 33 1.52 -13.83 -21.51
N GLU A 34 1.01 -14.98 -21.95
CA GLU A 34 0.38 -15.99 -21.10
C GLU A 34 1.37 -16.56 -20.09
N LYS A 35 2.60 -16.90 -20.56
CA LYS A 35 3.63 -17.44 -19.66
C LYS A 35 4.17 -16.39 -18.70
N ARG A 36 4.14 -15.12 -19.10
CA ARG A 36 4.48 -14.01 -18.22
C ARG A 36 3.48 -13.85 -17.09
N GLU A 37 2.19 -13.86 -17.40
CA GLU A 37 1.12 -13.79 -16.40
C GLU A 37 1.18 -14.94 -15.42
N GLU A 38 1.41 -16.16 -15.90
CA GLU A 38 1.60 -17.36 -15.06
C GLU A 38 2.76 -17.17 -14.07
N ILE A 39 3.92 -16.71 -14.56
CA ILE A 39 5.11 -16.50 -13.70
C ILE A 39 4.87 -15.37 -12.71
N LEU A 40 4.20 -14.27 -13.09
CA LEU A 40 3.87 -13.17 -12.19
C LEU A 40 2.88 -13.60 -11.10
N ALA A 41 1.83 -14.34 -11.47
CA ALA A 41 0.87 -14.89 -10.51
C ALA A 41 1.54 -15.83 -9.52
N LEU A 42 2.46 -16.69 -10.00
CA LEU A 42 3.21 -17.62 -9.15
C LEU A 42 4.15 -16.87 -8.20
N ALA A 43 4.92 -15.90 -8.69
CA ALA A 43 5.79 -15.06 -7.87
C ALA A 43 5.01 -14.36 -6.75
N ASN A 44 3.82 -13.85 -7.08
CA ASN A 44 2.94 -13.20 -6.13
C ASN A 44 2.40 -14.19 -5.07
N SER A 45 1.96 -15.37 -5.47
CA SER A 45 1.47 -16.42 -4.55
C SER A 45 2.57 -16.96 -3.62
N MET A 46 3.82 -16.91 -4.05
CA MET A 46 5.00 -17.29 -3.28
C MET A 46 5.57 -16.14 -2.45
N ASN A 47 4.92 -14.96 -2.41
CA ASN A 47 5.41 -13.74 -1.76
C ASN A 47 6.82 -13.33 -2.22
N TYR A 48 7.14 -13.60 -3.50
CA TYR A 48 8.41 -13.16 -4.08
C TYR A 48 8.27 -11.76 -4.67
N TYR A 49 8.80 -10.78 -3.98
CA TYR A 49 8.76 -9.37 -4.41
C TYR A 49 10.09 -8.99 -5.06
N THR A 50 10.04 -8.57 -6.33
CA THR A 50 11.16 -7.91 -7.01
C THR A 50 10.80 -6.45 -7.24
N GLU A 51 11.80 -5.59 -7.33
CA GLU A 51 11.62 -4.18 -7.72
C GLU A 51 10.85 -4.03 -9.05
N SER A 52 10.87 -5.05 -9.89
CA SER A 52 10.20 -5.05 -11.21
C SER A 52 8.83 -5.72 -11.24
N SER A 53 8.49 -6.61 -10.30
CA SER A 53 7.19 -7.28 -10.31
C SER A 53 6.07 -6.38 -9.84
N SER A 54 6.40 -5.33 -9.09
CA SER A 54 5.51 -4.25 -8.69
C SER A 54 5.43 -3.09 -9.70
N ALA A 55 6.13 -3.18 -10.85
CA ALA A 55 6.30 -2.08 -11.81
C ALA A 55 5.00 -1.53 -12.45
N HIS A 56 3.83 -2.05 -12.08
CA HIS A 56 2.56 -1.62 -12.66
C HIS A 56 1.47 -1.26 -11.64
N LYS A 57 1.70 -1.44 -10.33
CA LYS A 57 0.70 -1.04 -9.33
C LYS A 57 1.37 -0.24 -8.21
N THR A 58 1.09 1.05 -8.16
CA THR A 58 1.41 1.89 -7.01
C THR A 58 0.29 1.73 -5.98
N TYR A 59 0.68 1.39 -4.75
CA TYR A 59 -0.25 1.30 -3.62
C TYR A 59 -0.31 2.66 -2.93
N LYS A 60 -1.42 3.35 -3.07
CA LYS A 60 -1.63 4.64 -2.43
C LYS A 60 -2.33 4.44 -1.09
N ILE A 61 -1.73 4.94 -0.03
CA ILE A 61 -2.25 4.88 1.32
C ILE A 61 -2.47 6.30 1.82
N ALA A 62 -3.70 6.66 2.10
CA ALA A 62 -4.00 7.94 2.74
C ALA A 62 -3.69 7.84 4.25
N ALA A 63 -2.82 8.69 4.75
CA ALA A 63 -2.54 8.85 6.16
C ALA A 63 -3.29 10.07 6.69
N VAL A 64 -4.33 9.83 7.49
CA VAL A 64 -5.24 10.88 8.00
C VAL A 64 -5.03 11.04 9.50
N PHE A 65 -4.24 12.02 9.88
CA PHE A 65 -3.90 12.30 11.28
C PHE A 65 -3.90 13.82 11.54
N PRO A 66 -4.05 14.22 12.80
CA PRO A 66 -3.80 15.61 13.16
C PRO A 66 -2.44 16.09 12.69
N GLY A 67 -2.39 17.31 12.21
CA GLY A 67 -1.13 17.99 11.87
C GLY A 67 -0.24 18.14 13.11
N PRO A 68 1.09 18.23 12.94
CA PRO A 68 2.03 18.49 14.05
C PRO A 68 1.99 19.97 14.44
N THR A 69 0.79 20.46 14.76
CA THR A 69 0.49 21.86 15.11
C THR A 69 -0.05 21.96 16.52
N ASN A 70 0.01 23.15 17.11
CA ASN A 70 -0.55 23.47 18.43
C ASN A 70 -0.07 22.50 19.56
N ASP A 71 -0.94 22.17 20.48
CA ASP A 71 -0.65 21.36 21.67
C ASP A 71 -0.33 19.90 21.35
N ASN A 72 -0.81 19.40 20.22
CA ASN A 72 -0.61 18.02 19.78
C ASN A 72 0.70 17.80 18.98
N ARG A 73 1.45 18.88 18.69
CA ARG A 73 2.65 18.84 17.84
C ARG A 73 3.67 17.79 18.28
N TYR A 74 3.88 17.64 19.59
CA TYR A 74 4.88 16.72 20.13
C TYR A 74 4.53 15.27 19.89
N PHE A 75 3.25 14.90 19.95
CA PHE A 75 2.79 13.54 19.71
C PHE A 75 2.73 13.22 18.21
N TYR A 76 2.00 14.01 17.44
CA TYR A 76 1.77 13.71 16.02
C TYR A 76 3.01 13.91 15.14
N GLN A 77 3.96 14.75 15.52
CA GLN A 77 5.24 14.83 14.79
C GLN A 77 6.00 13.49 14.78
N TYR A 78 5.93 12.72 15.87
CA TYR A 78 6.58 11.40 15.92
C TYR A 78 5.83 10.37 15.09
N ILE A 79 4.50 10.43 15.07
CA ILE A 79 3.67 9.57 14.20
C ILE A 79 4.02 9.84 12.74
N TRP A 80 3.99 11.09 12.30
CA TRP A 80 4.34 11.48 10.93
C TRP A 80 5.77 11.09 10.57
N LYS A 81 6.72 11.32 11.46
CA LYS A 81 8.11 10.90 11.26
C LYS A 81 8.23 9.39 11.10
N GLY A 82 7.48 8.60 11.87
CA GLY A 82 7.44 7.14 11.76
C GLY A 82 6.83 6.68 10.43
N ILE A 83 5.70 7.26 10.03
CA ILE A 83 5.04 6.97 8.75
C ILE A 83 5.99 7.23 7.58
N HIS A 84 6.63 8.41 7.53
CA HIS A 84 7.52 8.77 6.44
C HIS A 84 8.81 7.94 6.44
N ALA A 85 9.35 7.59 7.59
CA ALA A 85 10.51 6.71 7.69
C ALA A 85 10.17 5.32 7.11
N ARG A 86 9.02 4.77 7.48
CA ARG A 86 8.57 3.48 6.97
C ARG A 86 8.21 3.51 5.49
N ALA A 87 7.56 4.59 5.02
CA ALA A 87 7.28 4.79 3.60
C ALA A 87 8.56 4.80 2.76
N LYS A 88 9.63 5.45 3.25
CA LYS A 88 10.93 5.47 2.58
C LYS A 88 11.55 4.08 2.48
N GLU A 89 11.46 3.26 3.53
CA GLU A 89 11.93 1.87 3.51
C GLU A 89 11.14 1.00 2.54
N LEU A 90 9.84 1.28 2.37
CA LEU A 90 8.91 0.56 1.49
C LEU A 90 8.82 1.16 0.08
N ALA A 91 9.59 2.19 -0.24
CA ALA A 91 9.60 2.81 -1.57
C ALA A 91 9.85 1.79 -2.70
N PRO A 92 10.73 0.77 -2.55
CA PRO A 92 10.89 -0.27 -3.56
C PRO A 92 9.63 -1.12 -3.82
N CYS A 93 8.66 -1.11 -2.89
CA CYS A 93 7.36 -1.77 -3.03
C CYS A 93 6.30 -0.89 -3.71
N HIS A 94 6.69 0.27 -4.26
CA HIS A 94 5.79 1.24 -4.88
C HIS A 94 4.63 1.68 -3.97
N ILE A 95 4.92 1.92 -2.70
CA ILE A 95 3.97 2.49 -1.74
C ILE A 95 4.14 4.01 -1.73
N GLU A 96 3.04 4.72 -1.98
CA GLU A 96 2.91 6.17 -1.89
C GLU A 96 2.01 6.53 -0.72
N ILE A 97 2.49 7.41 0.16
CA ILE A 97 1.69 7.95 1.26
C ILE A 97 1.14 9.30 0.84
N LEU A 98 -0.17 9.45 0.97
CA LEU A 98 -0.88 10.70 0.80
C LEU A 98 -1.12 11.31 2.18
N ASP A 99 -0.38 12.37 2.51
CA ASP A 99 -0.51 13.05 3.80
C ASP A 99 -1.77 13.91 3.81
N MET A 100 -2.70 13.57 4.69
CA MET A 100 -3.97 14.27 4.89
C MET A 100 -4.06 14.73 6.34
N THR A 101 -3.71 15.97 6.57
CA THR A 101 -3.70 16.55 7.93
C THR A 101 -4.97 17.33 8.21
N PHE A 102 -5.34 17.38 9.48
CA PHE A 102 -6.40 18.25 9.99
C PHE A 102 -5.98 18.87 11.32
N ASP A 103 -6.57 19.99 11.63
CA ASP A 103 -6.45 20.66 12.94
C ASP A 103 -7.76 20.52 13.67
N GLY A 104 -7.71 20.09 14.94
CA GLY A 104 -8.92 19.91 15.75
C GLY A 104 -9.21 18.47 16.11
N GLY A 105 -10.48 18.13 16.19
CA GLY A 105 -10.96 16.82 16.66
C GLY A 105 -11.66 15.99 15.60
N GLN A 106 -12.64 15.21 16.05
CA GLN A 106 -13.39 14.26 15.22
C GLN A 106 -14.10 14.92 14.03
N GLU A 107 -14.70 16.10 14.23
CA GLU A 107 -15.44 16.79 13.17
C GLU A 107 -14.55 17.12 11.97
N GLN A 108 -13.34 17.66 12.22
CA GLN A 108 -12.38 17.99 11.19
C GLN A 108 -11.84 16.72 10.49
N GLN A 109 -11.62 15.65 11.25
CA GLN A 109 -11.28 14.36 10.69
C GLN A 109 -12.35 13.86 9.72
N LEU A 110 -13.63 13.90 10.12
CA LEU A 110 -14.75 13.46 9.29
C LEU A 110 -14.85 14.26 7.99
N GLN A 111 -14.60 15.58 8.06
CA GLN A 111 -14.56 16.42 6.85
C GLN A 111 -13.45 15.94 5.89
N VAL A 112 -12.25 15.64 6.39
CA VAL A 112 -11.14 15.13 5.56
C VAL A 112 -11.47 13.74 5.01
N LEU A 113 -12.01 12.83 5.82
CA LEU A 113 -12.38 11.48 5.38
C LEU A 113 -13.46 11.53 4.29
N ASN A 114 -14.50 12.36 4.46
CA ASN A 114 -15.53 12.53 3.44
C ASN A 114 -14.95 13.15 2.15
N HIS A 115 -14.06 14.13 2.26
CA HIS A 115 -13.39 14.71 1.09
C HIS A 115 -12.56 13.66 0.34
N ILE A 116 -11.82 12.80 1.04
CA ILE A 116 -11.06 11.71 0.42
C ILE A 116 -12.02 10.73 -0.26
N TRP A 117 -13.13 10.39 0.39
CA TRP A 117 -14.14 9.53 -0.19
C TRP A 117 -14.68 10.10 -1.51
N GLU A 118 -15.05 11.35 -1.53
CA GLU A 118 -15.65 11.99 -2.71
C GLU A 118 -14.67 12.15 -3.87
N THR A 119 -13.37 12.35 -3.56
CA THR A 119 -12.40 12.78 -4.58
C THR A 119 -11.37 11.75 -4.96
N ARG A 120 -11.04 10.79 -4.05
CA ARG A 120 -9.85 9.94 -4.18
C ARG A 120 -10.01 8.47 -3.83
N HIS A 121 -11.17 8.03 -3.30
CA HIS A 121 -11.29 6.64 -2.81
C HIS A 121 -10.90 5.59 -3.86
N GLN A 122 -11.22 5.80 -5.14
CA GLN A 122 -10.92 4.86 -6.22
C GLN A 122 -9.43 4.62 -6.47
N GLU A 123 -8.57 5.55 -6.07
CA GLU A 123 -7.12 5.41 -6.24
C GLU A 123 -6.43 4.79 -5.02
N LEU A 124 -7.15 4.66 -3.89
CA LEU A 124 -6.58 4.20 -2.64
C LEU A 124 -6.52 2.67 -2.55
N SER A 125 -5.43 2.21 -1.97
CA SER A 125 -5.24 0.81 -1.55
C SER A 125 -5.40 0.64 -0.05
N GLY A 126 -5.25 1.72 0.73
CA GLY A 126 -5.37 1.70 2.18
C GLY A 126 -5.60 3.08 2.77
N LEU A 127 -6.10 3.08 3.98
CA LEU A 127 -6.33 4.24 4.83
C LEU A 127 -5.72 3.98 6.20
N LEU A 128 -4.87 4.86 6.67
CA LEU A 128 -4.25 4.82 8.00
C LEU A 128 -4.74 6.03 8.79
N THR A 129 -5.39 5.80 9.93
CA THR A 129 -5.99 6.90 10.70
C THR A 129 -6.10 6.58 12.18
N VAL A 130 -6.40 7.59 12.98
CA VAL A 130 -6.82 7.43 14.36
C VAL A 130 -8.34 7.31 14.44
N VAL A 131 -8.85 6.44 15.29
CA VAL A 131 -10.31 6.33 15.50
C VAL A 131 -10.68 7.11 16.77
N TRP A 132 -11.61 8.04 16.61
CA TRP A 132 -12.25 8.73 17.72
C TRP A 132 -13.50 7.97 18.13
N ASN A 133 -13.82 7.95 19.41
CA ASN A 133 -15.03 7.31 19.91
C ASN A 133 -16.28 7.99 19.33
N GLY A 134 -16.98 7.27 18.45
CA GLY A 134 -18.24 7.75 17.86
C GLY A 134 -18.73 6.86 16.72
N THR A 135 -20.03 6.76 16.58
CA THR A 135 -20.70 6.02 15.48
C THR A 135 -20.38 6.61 14.12
N ASP A 136 -20.25 7.94 14.03
CA ASP A 136 -20.04 8.66 12.79
C ASP A 136 -18.71 8.30 12.11
N SER A 137 -17.65 8.15 12.92
CA SER A 137 -16.34 7.71 12.38
C SER A 137 -16.41 6.30 11.81
N LEU A 138 -17.12 5.39 12.48
CA LEU A 138 -17.27 4.00 12.03
C LEU A 138 -18.07 3.93 10.71
N GLU A 139 -19.13 4.71 10.59
CA GLU A 139 -19.93 4.75 9.36
C GLU A 139 -19.09 5.20 8.16
N VAL A 140 -18.30 6.26 8.31
CA VAL A 140 -17.42 6.75 7.25
C VAL A 140 -16.33 5.73 6.91
N LEU A 141 -15.70 5.12 7.92
CA LEU A 141 -14.63 4.13 7.72
C LEU A 141 -15.16 2.84 7.08
N ASN A 142 -16.38 2.41 7.41
CA ASN A 142 -17.01 1.25 6.80
C ASN A 142 -17.20 1.43 5.28
N ARG A 143 -17.50 2.62 4.80
CA ARG A 143 -17.57 2.88 3.35
C ARG A 143 -16.27 2.51 2.63
N PHE A 144 -15.11 2.83 3.23
CA PHE A 144 -13.82 2.46 2.65
C PHE A 144 -13.60 0.95 2.65
N THR A 145 -13.95 0.26 3.74
CA THR A 145 -13.79 -1.20 3.82
C THR A 145 -14.73 -1.94 2.88
N ASP A 146 -15.96 -1.44 2.67
CA ASP A 146 -16.93 -2.03 1.75
C ASP A 146 -16.45 -1.97 0.29
N GLU A 147 -15.66 -0.96 -0.08
CA GLU A 147 -14.98 -0.85 -1.38
C GLU A 147 -13.63 -1.59 -1.44
N GLY A 148 -13.29 -2.36 -0.41
CA GLY A 148 -12.06 -3.16 -0.35
C GLY A 148 -10.80 -2.38 0.00
N ILE A 149 -10.92 -1.12 0.44
CA ILE A 149 -9.80 -0.31 0.92
C ILE A 149 -9.48 -0.74 2.35
N GLN A 150 -8.24 -1.16 2.59
CA GLN A 150 -7.82 -1.60 3.93
C GLN A 150 -7.74 -0.39 4.87
N VAL A 151 -8.40 -0.47 6.04
CA VAL A 151 -8.37 0.57 7.08
C VAL A 151 -7.59 0.08 8.28
N PHE A 152 -6.62 0.87 8.75
CA PHE A 152 -5.70 0.59 9.85
C PHE A 152 -5.71 1.70 10.90
#